data_09bface8b2835a3ff2961b437fa29ecc
#
_entry.id   09bface8b2835a3ff2961b437fa29ecc
#
_cell.length_a   1.000
_cell.length_b   1.000
_cell.length_c   1.000
_cell.angle_alpha   90.00
_cell.angle_beta   90.00
_cell.angle_gamma   90.00
#
_symmetry.space_group_name_H-M   'P 1'
#
loop_
_entity.id
_entity.type
_entity.pdbx_description
1 polymer ?
#
loop_
_entity_poly.entity_id
_entity_poly.type
_entity_poly.pdbx_seq_one_letter_code
_entity_poly.pdbx_strand_id
1 'polypeptide(L)'
;MGRRARTARAEALLSLALALALGTTTGCTVSRQDPGQVTAAVADALAQAGSAVETTRLAVRLLDADRVTTPVADAAVLDQVRVLEESTTALTTLVPPDDVSSAQRDAGLVAVADATREVVAARAWVAREAGGDLSEEGAVPLTASELEADLARAADDVDTALALAGGA
;
A
#
# COMPACT_ATOMS: atom_id res chain seq x y z
N MET A 1 -52.09 -17.43 -36.41
CA MET A 1 -51.34 -17.17 -35.16
C MET A 1 -49.84 -17.54 -35.20
N GLY A 2 -49.25 -17.80 -36.36
CA GLY A 2 -47.89 -18.37 -36.47
C GLY A 2 -46.72 -17.38 -36.80
N ARG A 3 -46.99 -16.13 -37.18
CA ARG A 3 -45.94 -15.20 -37.63
C ARG A 3 -45.25 -14.43 -36.49
N ARG A 4 -45.96 -14.10 -35.40
CA ARG A 4 -45.34 -13.34 -34.26
C ARG A 4 -44.36 -14.16 -33.43
N ALA A 5 -44.46 -15.49 -33.40
CA ALA A 5 -43.53 -16.33 -32.63
C ALA A 5 -42.19 -16.54 -33.32
N ARG A 6 -42.06 -16.31 -34.64
CA ARG A 6 -40.77 -16.45 -35.38
C ARG A 6 -39.91 -15.20 -35.29
N THR A 7 -40.52 -14.01 -35.22
CA THR A 7 -39.76 -12.73 -35.06
C THR A 7 -39.16 -12.63 -33.68
N ALA A 8 -39.87 -13.00 -32.62
CA ALA A 8 -39.36 -12.95 -31.24
C ALA A 8 -38.13 -13.88 -31.01
N ARG A 9 -38.12 -15.05 -31.70
CA ARG A 9 -36.93 -15.95 -31.61
C ARG A 9 -35.73 -15.44 -32.37
N ALA A 10 -35.92 -14.76 -33.51
CA ALA A 10 -34.84 -14.17 -34.29
C ALA A 10 -34.20 -12.99 -33.54
N GLU A 11 -34.96 -12.15 -32.87
CA GLU A 11 -34.45 -11.04 -32.07
C GLU A 11 -33.71 -11.52 -30.81
N ALA A 12 -34.19 -12.59 -30.15
CA ALA A 12 -33.53 -13.17 -28.99
C ALA A 12 -32.15 -13.80 -29.36
N LEU A 13 -32.05 -14.46 -30.53
CA LEU A 13 -30.82 -15.03 -31.02
C LEU A 13 -29.80 -13.95 -31.46
N LEU A 14 -30.29 -12.85 -32.05
CA LEU A 14 -29.43 -11.73 -32.43
C LEU A 14 -28.86 -11.01 -31.19
N SER A 15 -29.67 -10.84 -30.15
CA SER A 15 -29.23 -10.23 -28.89
C SER A 15 -28.22 -11.10 -28.14
N LEU A 16 -28.37 -12.43 -28.17
CA LEU A 16 -27.45 -13.36 -27.56
C LEU A 16 -26.11 -13.41 -28.31
N ALA A 17 -26.13 -13.36 -29.65
CA ALA A 17 -24.91 -13.32 -30.46
C ALA A 17 -24.13 -12.03 -30.27
N LEU A 18 -24.81 -10.89 -30.11
CA LEU A 18 -24.16 -9.60 -29.85
C LEU A 18 -23.52 -9.56 -28.45
N ALA A 19 -24.17 -10.15 -27.43
CA ALA A 19 -23.62 -10.26 -26.09
C ALA A 19 -22.38 -11.15 -26.03
N LEU A 20 -22.29 -12.23 -26.80
CA LEU A 20 -21.13 -13.10 -26.91
C LEU A 20 -19.96 -12.42 -27.63
N ALA A 21 -20.22 -11.57 -28.63
CA ALA A 21 -19.18 -10.87 -29.38
C ALA A 21 -18.47 -9.76 -28.55
N LEU A 22 -19.17 -9.17 -27.59
CA LEU A 22 -18.60 -8.17 -26.67
C LEU A 22 -17.79 -8.79 -25.51
N GLY A 23 -17.99 -10.07 -25.21
CA GLY A 23 -17.33 -10.76 -24.10
C GLY A 23 -15.91 -11.28 -24.39
N THR A 24 -15.44 -11.24 -25.64
CA THR A 24 -14.17 -11.89 -26.03
C THR A 24 -12.98 -10.93 -26.17
N THR A 25 -13.10 -9.67 -25.80
CA THR A 25 -12.01 -8.68 -25.91
C THR A 25 -11.26 -8.42 -24.60
N THR A 26 -11.47 -9.19 -23.53
CA THR A 26 -10.55 -9.22 -22.41
C THR A 26 -9.33 -10.09 -22.72
N GLY A 27 -8.68 -9.82 -23.82
CA GLY A 27 -7.29 -10.21 -24.01
C GLY A 27 -6.49 -9.47 -22.96
N CYS A 28 -5.86 -10.17 -22.01
CA CYS A 28 -4.79 -9.63 -21.20
C CYS A 28 -3.66 -9.20 -22.14
N THR A 29 -3.81 -8.03 -22.77
CA THR A 29 -2.65 -7.34 -23.27
C THR A 29 -1.90 -6.91 -22.02
N VAL A 30 -0.79 -7.56 -21.72
CA VAL A 30 0.27 -6.97 -20.90
C VAL A 30 0.76 -5.79 -21.73
N SER A 31 -0.01 -4.69 -21.68
CA SER A 31 0.39 -3.43 -22.26
C SER A 31 1.55 -2.97 -21.38
N ARG A 32 2.73 -2.77 -22.00
CA ARG A 32 3.84 -2.06 -21.35
C ARG A 32 3.26 -0.77 -20.79
N GLN A 33 3.38 -0.60 -19.49
CA GLN A 33 2.96 0.64 -18.85
C GLN A 33 3.81 1.78 -19.40
N ASP A 34 3.21 2.94 -19.60
CA ASP A 34 3.94 4.14 -19.97
C ASP A 34 4.89 4.53 -18.82
N PRO A 35 6.16 4.93 -19.09
CA PRO A 35 7.12 5.33 -18.04
C PRO A 35 6.54 6.35 -17.07
N GLY A 36 5.80 7.34 -17.58
CA GLY A 36 5.15 8.36 -16.76
C GLY A 36 4.09 7.79 -15.82
N GLN A 37 3.37 6.76 -16.25
CA GLN A 37 2.39 6.06 -15.39
C GLN A 37 3.08 5.27 -14.28
N VAL A 38 4.21 4.61 -14.57
CA VAL A 38 4.99 3.89 -13.55
C VAL A 38 5.55 4.86 -12.53
N THR A 39 6.16 5.97 -12.99
CA THR A 39 6.69 7.03 -12.12
C THR A 39 5.59 7.60 -11.20
N ALA A 40 4.42 7.92 -11.75
CA ALA A 40 3.29 8.42 -10.96
C ALA A 40 2.81 7.38 -9.93
N ALA A 41 2.70 6.11 -10.32
CA ALA A 41 2.27 5.05 -9.40
C ALA A 41 3.30 4.79 -8.29
N VAL A 42 4.59 4.89 -8.57
CA VAL A 42 5.66 4.82 -7.55
C VAL A 42 5.55 6.01 -6.60
N ALA A 43 5.37 7.22 -7.11
CA ALA A 43 5.22 8.42 -6.29
C ALA A 43 3.98 8.34 -5.38
N ASP A 44 2.85 7.88 -5.91
CA ASP A 44 1.61 7.71 -5.12
C ASP A 44 1.79 6.68 -3.99
N ALA A 45 2.43 5.54 -4.27
CA ALA A 45 2.68 4.51 -3.26
C ALA A 45 3.62 5.01 -2.15
N LEU A 46 4.66 5.77 -2.51
CA LEU A 46 5.60 6.37 -1.56
C LEU A 46 4.95 7.47 -0.72
N ALA A 47 4.11 8.33 -1.31
CA ALA A 47 3.37 9.35 -0.57
C ALA A 47 2.42 8.72 0.47
N GLN A 48 1.77 7.61 0.13
CA GLN A 48 0.95 6.85 1.08
C GLN A 48 1.81 6.24 2.20
N ALA A 49 2.96 5.66 1.87
CA ALA A 49 3.88 5.11 2.86
C ALA A 49 4.41 6.19 3.82
N GLY A 50 4.82 7.36 3.32
CA GLY A 50 5.25 8.48 4.14
C GLY A 50 4.16 8.95 5.10
N SER A 51 2.92 9.09 4.61
CA SER A 51 1.75 9.43 5.45
C SER A 51 1.50 8.37 6.53
N ALA A 52 1.69 7.08 6.22
CA ALA A 52 1.52 5.99 7.18
C ALA A 52 2.57 6.05 8.30
N VAL A 53 3.83 6.31 7.96
CA VAL A 53 4.91 6.47 8.94
C VAL A 53 4.65 7.66 9.86
N GLU A 54 4.30 8.83 9.33
CA GLU A 54 4.02 10.02 10.12
C GLU A 54 2.78 9.85 11.03
N THR A 55 1.74 9.17 10.55
CA THR A 55 0.56 8.83 11.36
C THR A 55 0.94 7.91 12.52
N THR A 56 1.77 6.89 12.26
CA THR A 56 2.29 5.98 13.30
C THR A 56 3.10 6.73 14.32
N ARG A 57 4.00 7.61 13.88
CA ARG A 57 4.82 8.45 14.77
C ARG A 57 3.97 9.37 15.65
N LEU A 58 2.89 9.93 15.10
CA LEU A 58 1.93 10.69 15.90
C LEU A 58 1.23 9.82 16.94
N ALA A 59 0.81 8.61 16.58
CA ALA A 59 0.15 7.69 17.51
C ALA A 59 1.06 7.29 18.67
N VAL A 60 2.35 7.01 18.39
CA VAL A 60 3.38 6.72 19.41
C VAL A 60 3.52 7.90 20.39
N ARG A 61 3.72 9.11 19.89
CA ARG A 61 3.83 10.32 20.71
C ARG A 61 2.61 10.59 21.57
N LEU A 62 1.42 10.39 21.02
CA LEU A 62 0.19 10.65 21.77
C LEU A 62 -0.04 9.61 22.86
N LEU A 63 0.36 8.35 22.62
CA LEU A 63 0.27 7.29 23.63
C LEU A 63 1.29 7.51 24.75
N ASP A 64 2.55 7.81 24.41
CA ASP A 64 3.62 8.11 25.38
C ASP A 64 3.28 9.32 26.28
N ALA A 65 2.56 10.30 25.73
CA ALA A 65 2.09 11.48 26.45
C ALA A 65 0.72 11.27 27.16
N ASP A 66 0.22 10.05 27.28
CA ASP A 66 -1.11 9.71 27.85
C ASP A 66 -2.29 10.50 27.24
N ARG A 67 -2.18 10.90 25.95
CA ARG A 67 -3.20 11.69 25.24
C ARG A 67 -4.21 10.81 24.50
N VAL A 68 -3.87 9.56 24.26
CA VAL A 68 -4.75 8.53 23.67
C VAL A 68 -4.65 7.25 24.48
N THR A 69 -5.67 6.41 24.37
CA THR A 69 -5.64 5.08 24.99
C THR A 69 -4.96 4.07 24.09
N THR A 70 -4.38 3.03 24.67
CA THR A 70 -3.71 1.95 23.93
C THR A 70 -4.59 1.33 22.82
N PRO A 71 -5.89 1.05 23.01
CA PRO A 71 -6.73 0.52 21.92
C PRO A 71 -6.87 1.49 20.74
N VAL A 72 -6.86 2.80 20.99
CA VAL A 72 -6.93 3.82 19.92
C VAL A 72 -5.61 3.85 19.15
N ALA A 73 -4.48 3.82 19.85
CA ALA A 73 -3.16 3.78 19.23
C ALA A 73 -2.97 2.48 18.43
N ASP A 74 -3.36 1.31 18.96
CA ASP A 74 -3.27 0.03 18.27
C ASP A 74 -4.10 0.02 16.97
N ALA A 75 -5.34 0.51 17.03
CA ALA A 75 -6.20 0.62 15.85
C ALA A 75 -5.58 1.54 14.78
N ALA A 76 -5.05 2.70 15.19
CA ALA A 76 -4.40 3.63 14.28
C ALA A 76 -3.16 3.01 13.61
N VAL A 77 -2.28 2.36 14.37
CA VAL A 77 -1.07 1.71 13.83
C VAL A 77 -1.43 0.53 12.94
N LEU A 78 -2.43 -0.28 13.31
CA LEU A 78 -2.90 -1.40 12.49
C LEU A 78 -3.41 -0.95 11.11
N ASP A 79 -4.11 0.19 11.05
CA ASP A 79 -4.54 0.77 9.78
C ASP A 79 -3.32 1.18 8.91
N GLN A 80 -2.25 1.69 9.53
CA GLN A 80 -1.04 2.05 8.77
C GLN A 80 -0.28 0.82 8.24
N VAL A 81 -0.27 -0.29 8.97
CA VAL A 81 0.26 -1.56 8.44
C VAL A 81 -0.46 -1.95 7.14
N ARG A 82 -1.79 -1.82 7.11
CA ARG A 82 -2.58 -2.13 5.92
C ARG A 82 -2.26 -1.20 4.74
N VAL A 83 -2.08 0.10 4.99
CA VAL A 83 -1.67 1.08 3.96
C VAL A 83 -0.32 0.70 3.36
N LEU A 84 0.65 0.26 4.17
CA LEU A 84 1.96 -0.18 3.69
C LEU A 84 1.90 -1.49 2.89
N GLU A 85 1.01 -2.43 3.26
CA GLU A 85 0.73 -3.64 2.48
C GLU A 85 0.14 -3.29 1.11
N GLU A 86 -0.78 -2.33 1.04
CA GLU A 86 -1.36 -1.82 -0.21
C GLU A 86 -0.28 -1.13 -1.07
N SER A 87 0.58 -0.30 -0.48
CA SER A 87 1.72 0.34 -1.17
C SER A 87 2.69 -0.69 -1.73
N THR A 88 3.04 -1.72 -0.95
CA THR A 88 3.88 -2.84 -1.40
C THR A 88 3.23 -3.58 -2.58
N THR A 89 1.93 -3.85 -2.51
CA THR A 89 1.17 -4.51 -3.58
C THR A 89 1.17 -3.66 -4.84
N ALA A 90 0.93 -2.35 -4.71
CA ALA A 90 0.96 -1.42 -5.83
C ALA A 90 2.31 -1.44 -6.55
N LEU A 91 3.43 -1.37 -5.80
CA LEU A 91 4.77 -1.40 -6.37
C LEU A 91 5.13 -2.75 -6.99
N THR A 92 4.78 -3.87 -6.36
CA THR A 92 5.11 -5.22 -6.85
C THR A 92 4.37 -5.61 -8.12
N THR A 93 3.18 -5.03 -8.36
CA THR A 93 2.37 -5.29 -9.55
C THR A 93 2.77 -4.43 -10.75
N LEU A 94 3.62 -3.41 -10.57
CA LEU A 94 4.13 -2.59 -11.65
C LEU A 94 5.02 -3.41 -12.60
N VAL A 95 4.87 -3.19 -13.89
CA VAL A 95 5.71 -3.76 -14.96
C VAL A 95 6.46 -2.62 -15.64
N PRO A 96 7.63 -2.22 -15.12
CA PRO A 96 8.41 -1.12 -15.66
C PRO A 96 8.80 -1.38 -17.11
N PRO A 97 8.69 -0.37 -18.02
CA PRO A 97 9.04 -0.52 -19.42
C PRO A 97 10.55 -0.40 -19.70
N ASP A 98 11.31 0.16 -18.76
CA ASP A 98 12.73 0.48 -18.90
C ASP A 98 13.50 0.36 -17.57
N ASP A 99 14.82 0.46 -17.63
CA ASP A 99 15.72 0.31 -16.48
C ASP A 99 15.56 1.44 -15.47
N VAL A 100 15.23 2.67 -15.90
CA VAL A 100 15.04 3.81 -15.01
C VAL A 100 13.79 3.61 -14.16
N SER A 101 12.67 3.28 -14.79
CA SER A 101 11.41 2.97 -14.10
C SER A 101 11.56 1.74 -13.19
N SER A 102 12.38 0.76 -13.60
CA SER A 102 12.68 -0.41 -12.76
C SER A 102 13.46 -0.01 -11.51
N ALA A 103 14.49 0.82 -11.67
CA ALA A 103 15.27 1.30 -10.53
C ALA A 103 14.44 2.16 -9.56
N GLN A 104 13.53 2.99 -10.07
CA GLN A 104 12.60 3.78 -9.24
C GLN A 104 11.67 2.86 -8.44
N ARG A 105 11.06 1.86 -9.07
CA ARG A 105 10.21 0.87 -8.39
C ARG A 105 10.99 0.11 -7.30
N ASP A 106 12.20 -0.34 -7.61
CA ASP A 106 13.01 -1.14 -6.69
C ASP A 106 13.46 -0.30 -5.48
N ALA A 107 13.84 0.97 -5.69
CA ALA A 107 14.10 1.90 -4.59
C ALA A 107 12.85 2.13 -3.72
N GLY A 108 11.69 2.29 -4.34
CA GLY A 108 10.41 2.41 -3.64
C GLY A 108 10.08 1.18 -2.80
N LEU A 109 10.31 -0.02 -3.32
CA LEU A 109 10.10 -1.28 -2.57
C LEU A 109 11.00 -1.37 -1.33
N VAL A 110 12.25 -0.95 -1.43
CA VAL A 110 13.18 -0.92 -0.28
C VAL A 110 12.67 0.05 0.78
N ALA A 111 12.33 1.29 0.40
CA ALA A 111 11.85 2.29 1.33
C ALA A 111 10.54 1.87 2.03
N VAL A 112 9.57 1.30 1.29
CA VAL A 112 8.32 0.79 1.87
C VAL A 112 8.56 -0.40 2.79
N ALA A 113 9.49 -1.29 2.47
CA ALA A 113 9.84 -2.43 3.33
C ALA A 113 10.48 -1.96 4.66
N ASP A 114 11.35 -0.96 4.62
CA ASP A 114 11.94 -0.35 5.82
C ASP A 114 10.87 0.35 6.65
N ALA A 115 10.01 1.17 6.04
CA ALA A 115 8.86 1.79 6.69
C ALA A 115 7.95 0.74 7.36
N THR A 116 7.66 -0.37 6.68
CA THR A 116 6.85 -1.46 7.23
C THR A 116 7.47 -2.07 8.48
N ARG A 117 8.79 -2.27 8.49
CA ARG A 117 9.50 -2.82 9.65
C ARG A 117 9.34 -1.92 10.87
N GLU A 118 9.50 -0.60 10.70
CA GLU A 118 9.41 0.35 11.80
C GLU A 118 7.95 0.51 12.30
N VAL A 119 6.95 0.49 11.40
CA VAL A 119 5.54 0.52 11.79
C VAL A 119 5.13 -0.76 12.54
N VAL A 120 5.65 -1.92 12.14
CA VAL A 120 5.45 -3.19 12.87
C VAL A 120 6.13 -3.15 14.25
N ALA A 121 7.33 -2.56 14.35
CA ALA A 121 7.99 -2.34 15.65
C ALA A 121 7.17 -1.41 16.56
N ALA A 122 6.57 -0.35 15.99
CA ALA A 122 5.67 0.54 16.70
C ALA A 122 4.45 -0.21 17.25
N ARG A 123 3.86 -1.09 16.44
CA ARG A 123 2.73 -1.91 16.90
C ARG A 123 3.12 -2.84 18.05
N ALA A 124 4.29 -3.47 17.99
CA ALA A 124 4.80 -4.29 19.07
C ALA A 124 5.02 -3.48 20.36
N TRP A 125 5.50 -2.24 20.23
CA TRP A 125 5.63 -1.31 21.37
C TRP A 125 4.25 -0.98 21.98
N VAL A 126 3.26 -0.58 21.17
CA VAL A 126 1.88 -0.31 21.62
C VAL A 126 1.27 -1.52 22.34
N ALA A 127 1.51 -2.73 21.84
CA ALA A 127 1.00 -3.96 22.47
C ALA A 127 1.64 -4.20 23.85
N ARG A 128 2.91 -3.85 24.05
CA ARG A 128 3.57 -3.93 25.38
C ARG A 128 2.99 -2.91 26.36
N GLU A 129 2.71 -1.68 25.91
CA GLU A 129 2.05 -0.66 26.73
C GLU A 129 0.64 -1.12 27.20
N ALA A 130 0.00 -2.02 26.46
CA ALA A 130 -1.25 -2.68 26.86
C ALA A 130 -1.05 -3.78 27.94
N GLY A 131 0.18 -4.05 28.37
CA GLY A 131 0.51 -5.15 29.27
C GLY A 131 0.68 -6.50 28.55
N GLY A 132 0.83 -6.50 27.24
CA GLY A 132 1.16 -7.69 26.44
C GLY A 132 2.61 -8.11 26.67
N ASP A 133 2.83 -9.37 27.04
CA ASP A 133 4.16 -9.97 27.10
C ASP A 133 4.57 -10.46 25.70
N LEU A 134 5.17 -9.56 24.92
CA LEU A 134 5.71 -9.84 23.59
C LEU A 134 7.25 -9.83 23.59
N SER A 135 7.88 -9.91 24.76
CA SER A 135 9.33 -9.90 24.86
C SER A 135 9.88 -11.25 24.39
N GLU A 136 10.63 -11.26 23.30
CA GLU A 136 11.58 -12.33 23.06
C GLU A 136 12.61 -12.29 24.20
N GLU A 137 12.87 -13.45 24.80
CA GLU A 137 13.73 -13.60 25.97
C GLU A 137 15.13 -13.00 25.65
N GLY A 138 15.46 -11.87 26.26
CA GLY A 138 16.73 -11.16 26.06
C GLY A 138 16.71 -9.95 25.14
N ALA A 139 15.60 -9.59 24.50
CA ALA A 139 15.49 -8.37 23.72
C ALA A 139 15.29 -7.15 24.65
N VAL A 140 16.11 -6.10 24.47
CA VAL A 140 15.90 -4.80 25.13
C VAL A 140 14.71 -4.12 24.47
N PRO A 141 13.65 -3.80 25.21
CA PRO A 141 12.50 -3.10 24.63
C PRO A 141 12.91 -1.71 24.14
N LEU A 142 12.48 -1.35 22.94
CA LEU A 142 12.62 0.03 22.43
C LEU A 142 11.81 0.99 23.31
N THR A 143 12.40 2.15 23.58
CA THR A 143 11.69 3.28 24.18
C THR A 143 10.87 4.03 23.12
N ALA A 144 9.86 4.80 23.52
CA ALA A 144 9.11 5.65 22.61
C ALA A 144 10.02 6.60 21.80
N SER A 145 11.02 7.19 22.46
CA SER A 145 11.96 8.11 21.83
C SER A 145 12.85 7.44 20.75
N GLU A 146 13.34 6.22 21.01
CA GLU A 146 14.09 5.45 20.02
C GLU A 146 13.21 5.08 18.82
N LEU A 147 12.00 4.65 19.09
CA LEU A 147 11.03 4.32 18.05
C LEU A 147 10.64 5.53 17.20
N GLU A 148 10.45 6.70 17.82
CA GLU A 148 10.20 7.95 17.09
C GLU A 148 11.38 8.33 16.18
N ALA A 149 12.62 8.11 16.63
CA ALA A 149 13.81 8.37 15.82
C ALA A 149 13.94 7.39 14.65
N ASP A 150 13.57 6.12 14.84
CA ASP A 150 13.56 5.11 13.79
C ASP A 150 12.49 5.40 12.75
N LEU A 151 11.28 5.75 13.18
CA LEU A 151 10.20 6.19 12.30
C LEU A 151 10.56 7.47 11.53
N ALA A 152 11.25 8.44 12.16
CA ALA A 152 11.70 9.64 11.46
C ALA A 152 12.69 9.30 10.34
N ARG A 153 13.64 8.38 10.58
CA ARG A 153 14.57 7.92 9.54
C ARG A 153 13.84 7.20 8.40
N ALA A 154 12.86 6.36 8.72
CA ALA A 154 12.05 5.70 7.71
C ALA A 154 11.25 6.71 6.85
N ALA A 155 10.76 7.80 7.44
CA ALA A 155 10.12 8.88 6.69
C ALA A 155 11.10 9.58 5.74
N ASP A 156 12.32 9.91 6.21
CA ASP A 156 13.37 10.52 5.40
C ASP A 156 13.80 9.61 4.22
N ASP A 157 13.84 8.29 4.43
CA ASP A 157 14.15 7.31 3.39
C ASP A 157 13.04 7.23 2.34
N VAL A 158 11.77 7.28 2.75
CA VAL A 158 10.62 7.35 1.85
C VAL A 158 10.63 8.66 1.04
N ASP A 159 10.91 9.80 1.66
CA ASP A 159 11.00 11.10 0.98
C ASP A 159 12.17 11.11 -0.04
N THR A 160 13.29 10.49 0.30
CA THR A 160 14.42 10.33 -0.62
C THR A 160 14.03 9.49 -1.84
N ALA A 161 13.34 8.37 -1.64
CA ALA A 161 12.84 7.52 -2.72
C ALA A 161 11.78 8.26 -3.57
N LEU A 162 10.92 9.05 -2.95
CA LEU A 162 9.92 9.88 -3.63
C LEU A 162 10.58 10.95 -4.52
N ALA A 163 11.62 11.61 -4.03
CA ALA A 163 12.39 12.58 -4.83
C ALA A 163 13.07 11.90 -6.04
N LEU A 164 13.61 10.70 -5.88
CA LEU A 164 14.17 9.90 -6.99
C LEU A 164 13.11 9.48 -8.02
N ALA A 165 11.86 9.30 -7.60
CA ALA A 165 10.74 9.04 -8.49
C ALA A 165 10.20 10.31 -9.18
N GLY A 166 10.83 11.49 -8.99
CA GLY A 166 10.40 12.75 -9.58
C GLY A 166 9.14 13.35 -8.92
N GLY A 167 8.83 12.93 -7.72
CA GLY A 167 7.74 13.45 -6.88
C GLY A 167 8.19 14.66 -6.06
N ALA A 168 8.54 15.77 -6.75
CA ALA A 168 8.83 17.05 -6.08
C ALA A 168 7.73 18.06 -6.37
#